data_c462eb81026787302d147f960ddd11be
#
_entry.id   c462eb81026787302d147f960ddd11be
#
_cell.length_a   1.000
_cell.length_b   1.000
_cell.length_c   1.000
_cell.angle_alpha   90.00
_cell.angle_beta   90.00
_cell.angle_gamma   90.00
#
_symmetry.space_group_name_H-M   'P 1'
#
loop_
_entity.id
_entity.type
_entity.pdbx_description
1 polymer ?
#
loop_
_entity_poly.entity_id
_entity_poly.type
_entity_poly.pdbx_seq_one_letter_code
_entity_poly.pdbx_strand_id
1 'polypeptide(L)'
;MRESADVRRANRSAVLAILWQGGSWTKQELARRTGISVPTCNTLLNELAQEGAVVGEPRPTEGRGRTATAFRANEGHEPMLLASFDRDRGPTRHLSLELVSVLGRVLERRDREFDRLDYATLLREVDDFIAAHGAAADVAVGTPSLAEGGVVHECDIPELEGEALEERLSADVARPVHLENDMHLKAYGYFHLRGRTDDVVTLANFPEHVLPGTATVHRGMVITGARQFAGMLGFLPLGMGRDELLGRLERPGGVTLAGRMLAAAAVVVNPSAIVCTGSLLQPGDLAEVRSICAETIPRAYLPRLEYAASLDAALREGMRRRLLDRRAAIQGKGN
;
A
#
# COMPACT_ATOMS: atom_id res chain seq x y z
N MET A 1 3.52 35.32 11.41
CA MET A 1 4.67 34.41 11.30
C MET A 1 4.30 32.95 11.11
N ARG A 2 3.31 32.36 11.84
CA ARG A 2 2.84 30.97 11.67
C ARG A 2 2.29 30.70 10.25
N GLU A 3 1.42 31.57 9.74
CA GLU A 3 0.81 31.43 8.40
C GLU A 3 1.84 31.36 7.24
N SER A 4 2.95 32.08 7.34
CA SER A 4 4.04 32.05 6.34
C SER A 4 4.83 30.72 6.36
N ALA A 5 5.03 30.13 7.55
CA ALA A 5 5.70 28.85 7.70
C ALA A 5 4.84 27.69 7.19
N ASP A 6 3.51 27.75 7.41
CA ASP A 6 2.56 26.75 6.93
C ASP A 6 2.44 26.75 5.40
N VAL A 7 2.37 27.95 4.81
CA VAL A 7 2.39 28.11 3.34
C VAL A 7 3.69 27.57 2.73
N ARG A 8 4.84 27.85 3.36
CA ARG A 8 6.14 27.33 2.88
C ARG A 8 6.19 25.80 2.92
N ARG A 9 5.69 25.17 4.00
CA ARG A 9 5.63 23.72 4.12
C ARG A 9 4.70 23.11 3.08
N ALA A 10 3.52 23.68 2.90
CA ALA A 10 2.57 23.23 1.87
C ALA A 10 3.19 23.30 0.46
N ASN A 11 3.88 24.38 0.16
CA ASN A 11 4.57 24.55 -1.12
C ASN A 11 5.69 23.51 -1.30
N ARG A 12 6.48 23.24 -0.26
CA ARG A 12 7.52 22.20 -0.28
C ARG A 12 6.91 20.82 -0.55
N SER A 13 5.85 20.45 0.17
CA SER A 13 5.13 19.18 -0.04
C SER A 13 4.57 19.06 -1.45
N ALA A 14 4.03 20.13 -2.02
CA ALA A 14 3.52 20.15 -3.40
C ALA A 14 4.62 19.90 -4.44
N VAL A 15 5.80 20.50 -4.26
CA VAL A 15 6.96 20.28 -5.14
C VAL A 15 7.46 18.83 -5.03
N LEU A 16 7.63 18.32 -3.81
CA LEU A 16 8.06 16.94 -3.57
C LEU A 16 7.07 15.92 -4.11
N ALA A 17 5.76 16.15 -3.96
CA ALA A 17 4.71 15.25 -4.46
C ALA A 17 4.80 15.04 -5.99
N ILE A 18 5.18 16.07 -6.75
CA ILE A 18 5.42 15.94 -8.19
C ILE A 18 6.72 15.16 -8.46
N LEU A 19 7.78 15.48 -7.75
CA LEU A 19 9.09 14.84 -7.93
C LEU A 19 9.07 13.36 -7.54
N TRP A 20 8.29 12.97 -6.53
CA TRP A 20 8.08 11.57 -6.12
C TRP A 20 7.23 10.73 -7.10
N GLN A 21 6.57 11.38 -8.07
CA GLN A 21 5.94 10.68 -9.19
C GLN A 21 6.96 10.29 -10.28
N GLY A 22 8.18 10.78 -10.15
CA GLY A 22 9.26 10.56 -11.12
C GLY A 22 9.35 11.67 -12.17
N GLY A 23 10.32 11.47 -13.06
CA GLY A 23 10.62 12.44 -14.09
C GLY A 23 11.59 13.54 -13.64
N SER A 24 11.94 14.40 -14.59
CA SER A 24 12.86 15.54 -14.40
C SER A 24 12.16 16.82 -14.86
N TRP A 25 12.13 17.83 -13.98
CA TRP A 25 11.31 19.04 -14.15
C TRP A 25 12.12 20.31 -13.95
N THR A 26 11.96 21.25 -14.85
CA THR A 26 12.53 22.61 -14.68
C THR A 26 11.73 23.38 -13.61
N LYS A 27 12.34 24.44 -13.06
CA LYS A 27 11.67 25.34 -12.11
C LYS A 27 10.36 25.90 -12.65
N GLN A 28 10.31 26.23 -13.93
CA GLN A 28 9.10 26.75 -14.59
C GLN A 28 8.00 25.69 -14.72
N GLU A 29 8.36 24.45 -15.05
CA GLU A 29 7.43 23.34 -15.14
C GLU A 29 6.83 22.99 -13.77
N LEU A 30 7.65 22.96 -12.71
CA LEU A 30 7.21 22.75 -11.34
C LEU A 30 6.31 23.89 -10.86
N ALA A 31 6.70 25.15 -11.10
CA ALA A 31 5.91 26.32 -10.74
C ALA A 31 4.51 26.27 -11.40
N ARG A 32 4.44 25.91 -12.67
CA ARG A 32 3.16 25.76 -13.41
C ARG A 32 2.29 24.65 -12.86
N ARG A 33 2.89 23.50 -12.52
CA ARG A 33 2.16 22.32 -11.99
C ARG A 33 1.66 22.51 -10.56
N THR A 34 2.42 23.23 -9.74
CA THR A 34 2.10 23.46 -8.32
C THR A 34 1.29 24.74 -8.08
N GLY A 35 1.24 25.66 -9.03
CA GLY A 35 0.69 27.01 -8.83
C GLY A 35 1.58 27.94 -8.00
N ILE A 36 2.81 27.53 -7.66
CA ILE A 36 3.77 28.29 -6.87
C ILE A 36 4.53 29.24 -7.79
N SER A 37 4.92 30.44 -7.29
CA SER A 37 5.73 31.36 -8.08
C SER A 37 7.11 30.79 -8.41
N VAL A 38 7.66 31.13 -9.59
CA VAL A 38 9.00 30.67 -10.01
C VAL A 38 10.09 31.04 -8.99
N PRO A 39 10.13 32.25 -8.41
CA PRO A 39 11.10 32.59 -7.37
C PRO A 39 10.98 31.70 -6.12
N THR A 40 9.75 31.44 -5.64
CA THR A 40 9.50 30.54 -4.48
C THR A 40 9.94 29.11 -4.80
N CYS A 41 9.59 28.62 -6.00
CA CYS A 41 9.99 27.30 -6.45
C CYS A 41 11.53 27.18 -6.53
N ASN A 42 12.22 28.22 -7.00
CA ASN A 42 13.68 28.28 -7.02
C ASN A 42 14.30 28.17 -5.62
N THR A 43 13.78 28.91 -4.66
CA THR A 43 14.25 28.85 -3.26
C THR A 43 14.09 27.45 -2.69
N LEU A 44 12.90 26.86 -2.84
CA LEU A 44 12.60 25.50 -2.36
C LEU A 44 13.51 24.44 -3.02
N LEU A 45 13.72 24.52 -4.32
CA LEU A 45 14.57 23.54 -5.02
C LEU A 45 16.05 23.66 -4.62
N ASN A 46 16.53 24.86 -4.34
CA ASN A 46 17.89 25.07 -3.83
C ASN A 46 18.04 24.45 -2.42
N GLU A 47 17.07 24.64 -1.54
CA GLU A 47 17.03 24.02 -0.21
C GLU A 47 17.00 22.49 -0.31
N LEU A 48 16.08 21.95 -1.12
CA LEU A 48 15.98 20.51 -1.35
C LEU A 48 17.24 19.90 -1.94
N ALA A 49 17.95 20.65 -2.79
CA ALA A 49 19.24 20.22 -3.34
C ALA A 49 20.35 20.25 -2.28
N GLN A 50 20.37 21.25 -1.39
CA GLN A 50 21.33 21.31 -0.27
C GLN A 50 21.10 20.18 0.74
N GLU A 51 19.84 19.80 0.98
CA GLU A 51 19.46 18.66 1.83
C GLU A 51 19.74 17.31 1.15
N GLY A 52 20.03 17.29 -0.16
CA GLY A 52 20.24 16.09 -0.94
C GLY A 52 18.95 15.40 -1.40
N ALA A 53 17.78 15.99 -1.16
CA ALA A 53 16.47 15.41 -1.54
C ALA A 53 16.22 15.43 -3.05
N VAL A 54 16.84 16.36 -3.76
CA VAL A 54 16.75 16.47 -5.22
C VAL A 54 18.12 16.64 -5.86
N VAL A 55 18.21 16.23 -7.12
CA VAL A 55 19.41 16.40 -7.96
C VAL A 55 19.04 17.28 -9.14
N GLY A 56 19.85 18.34 -9.37
CA GLY A 56 19.73 19.21 -10.53
C GLY A 56 20.65 18.74 -11.66
N GLU A 57 20.13 18.63 -12.88
CA GLU A 57 20.86 18.23 -14.08
C GLU A 57 20.66 19.27 -15.20
N PRO A 58 21.72 19.54 -16.00
CA PRO A 58 21.58 20.40 -17.16
C PRO A 58 20.60 19.78 -18.18
N ARG A 59 19.61 20.56 -18.64
CA ARG A 59 18.67 20.14 -19.69
C ARG A 59 18.75 21.13 -20.86
N PRO A 60 19.06 20.67 -22.08
CA PRO A 60 19.03 21.52 -23.27
C PRO A 60 17.63 22.13 -23.45
N THR A 61 17.53 23.40 -23.74
CA THR A 61 16.29 24.07 -24.11
C THR A 61 16.29 24.34 -25.62
N GLU A 62 15.13 24.21 -26.27
CA GLU A 62 14.96 24.59 -27.65
C GLU A 62 15.17 26.12 -27.78
N GLY A 63 16.29 26.50 -28.41
CA GLY A 63 16.68 27.91 -28.63
C GLY A 63 18.16 28.17 -28.30
N ARG A 64 18.80 29.09 -29.02
CA ARG A 64 20.23 29.37 -28.89
C ARG A 64 20.63 29.72 -27.45
N GLY A 65 21.42 28.87 -26.82
CA GLY A 65 22.43 29.27 -25.85
C GLY A 65 22.09 29.25 -24.37
N ARG A 66 20.92 28.76 -23.88
CA ARG A 66 20.67 28.72 -22.44
C ARG A 66 20.26 27.31 -21.98
N THR A 67 21.10 26.71 -21.16
CA THR A 67 20.81 25.43 -20.50
C THR A 67 19.92 25.69 -19.29
N ALA A 68 18.76 25.07 -19.20
CA ALA A 68 17.94 25.07 -17.98
C ALA A 68 18.40 23.95 -17.04
N THR A 69 18.30 24.17 -15.73
CA THR A 69 18.46 23.09 -14.76
C THR A 69 17.11 22.40 -14.58
N ALA A 70 17.07 21.10 -14.80
CA ALA A 70 15.94 20.24 -14.44
C ALA A 70 16.27 19.48 -13.15
N PHE A 71 15.27 19.28 -12.31
CA PHE A 71 15.40 18.63 -11.00
C PHE A 71 14.63 17.33 -10.99
N ARG A 72 15.21 16.31 -10.39
CA ARG A 72 14.57 15.03 -10.10
C ARG A 72 14.75 14.66 -8.64
N ALA A 73 13.90 13.77 -8.12
CA ALA A 73 14.09 13.21 -6.78
C ALA A 73 15.42 12.45 -6.72
N ASN A 74 16.13 12.56 -5.60
CA ASN A 74 17.29 11.73 -5.32
C ASN A 74 16.83 10.40 -4.71
N GLU A 75 16.99 9.32 -5.46
CA GLU A 75 16.55 7.99 -5.05
C GLU A 75 17.28 7.46 -3.81
N GLY A 76 18.51 7.89 -3.57
CA GLY A 76 19.29 7.51 -2.39
C GLY A 76 18.99 8.32 -1.13
N HIS A 77 18.15 9.36 -1.23
CA HIS A 77 17.81 10.21 -0.08
C HIS A 77 16.61 9.67 0.66
N GLU A 78 16.77 9.42 1.96
CA GLU A 78 15.71 8.96 2.86
C GLU A 78 14.88 7.77 2.32
N PRO A 79 15.52 6.64 1.98
CA PRO A 79 14.77 5.45 1.60
C PRO A 79 13.85 4.97 2.72
N MET A 80 12.86 4.17 2.37
CA MET A 80 11.82 3.66 3.27
C MET A 80 12.00 2.16 3.47
N LEU A 81 11.78 1.68 4.69
CA LEU A 81 11.66 0.25 4.96
C LEU A 81 10.19 -0.16 4.85
N LEU A 82 9.91 -1.13 4.00
CA LEU A 82 8.61 -1.79 3.89
C LEU A 82 8.73 -3.19 4.48
N ALA A 83 7.97 -3.45 5.54
CA ALA A 83 7.87 -4.75 6.20
C ALA A 83 6.47 -5.31 5.97
N SER A 84 6.35 -6.52 5.47
CA SER A 84 5.09 -7.21 5.34
C SER A 84 5.21 -8.65 5.80
N PHE A 85 4.17 -9.17 6.40
CA PHE A 85 4.12 -10.56 6.83
C PHE A 85 2.74 -11.17 6.53
N ASP A 86 2.73 -12.46 6.22
CA ASP A 86 1.55 -13.23 5.89
C ASP A 86 1.73 -14.73 6.20
N ARG A 87 0.66 -15.50 6.03
CA ARG A 87 0.69 -16.97 5.99
C ARG A 87 -0.09 -17.53 4.81
N ASP A 88 -0.20 -16.79 3.74
CA ASP A 88 -0.97 -17.15 2.55
C ASP A 88 -0.42 -18.38 1.81
N ARG A 89 0.81 -18.81 2.14
CA ARG A 89 1.54 -19.90 1.49
C ARG A 89 1.58 -21.19 2.32
N GLY A 90 0.81 -21.26 3.41
CA GLY A 90 0.76 -22.44 4.26
C GLY A 90 0.87 -22.16 5.76
N PRO A 91 1.35 -23.12 6.57
CA PRO A 91 1.42 -22.97 8.02
C PRO A 91 2.55 -22.05 8.47
N THR A 92 3.58 -21.84 7.66
CA THR A 92 4.72 -20.95 7.98
C THR A 92 4.32 -19.49 7.87
N ARG A 93 4.97 -18.62 8.68
CA ARG A 93 4.83 -17.17 8.62
C ARG A 93 5.92 -16.63 7.71
N HIS A 94 5.53 -15.93 6.69
CA HIS A 94 6.44 -15.29 5.76
C HIS A 94 6.64 -13.82 6.18
N LEU A 95 7.88 -13.34 6.24
CA LEU A 95 8.26 -11.95 6.47
C LEU A 95 9.09 -11.47 5.29
N SER A 96 8.65 -10.37 4.67
CA SER A 96 9.38 -9.66 3.63
C SER A 96 9.80 -8.28 4.13
N LEU A 97 11.08 -7.95 4.00
CA LEU A 97 11.66 -6.64 4.29
C LEU A 97 12.25 -6.08 3.01
N GLU A 98 11.80 -4.90 2.61
CA GLU A 98 12.31 -4.21 1.41
C GLU A 98 12.73 -2.78 1.74
N LEU A 99 13.98 -2.43 1.47
CA LEU A 99 14.42 -1.04 1.44
C LEU A 99 14.10 -0.47 0.07
N VAL A 100 13.27 0.57 0.02
CA VAL A 100 12.84 1.16 -1.26
C VAL A 100 13.19 2.64 -1.34
N SER A 101 13.54 3.10 -2.53
CA SER A 101 13.73 4.52 -2.82
C SER A 101 12.40 5.27 -2.83
N VAL A 102 12.44 6.60 -2.72
CA VAL A 102 11.26 7.47 -2.87
C VAL A 102 10.53 7.28 -4.21
N LEU A 103 11.18 6.77 -5.24
CA LEU A 103 10.58 6.44 -6.53
C LEU A 103 10.08 4.99 -6.64
N GLY A 104 10.24 4.17 -5.60
CA GLY A 104 9.76 2.79 -5.55
C GLY A 104 10.73 1.74 -6.09
N ARG A 105 11.99 2.11 -6.36
CA ARG A 105 13.02 1.14 -6.70
C ARG A 105 13.42 0.35 -5.44
N VAL A 106 13.36 -0.96 -5.51
CA VAL A 106 13.87 -1.84 -4.46
C VAL A 106 15.39 -1.75 -4.45
N LEU A 107 15.95 -1.32 -3.35
CA LEU A 107 17.39 -1.19 -3.12
C LEU A 107 17.94 -2.48 -2.53
N GLU A 108 17.25 -3.02 -1.52
CA GLU A 108 17.57 -4.25 -0.83
C GLU A 108 16.32 -5.02 -0.50
N ARG A 109 16.39 -6.34 -0.43
CA ARG A 109 15.29 -7.21 -0.05
C ARG A 109 15.77 -8.40 0.77
N ARG A 110 14.99 -8.78 1.77
CA ARG A 110 15.16 -9.97 2.59
C ARG A 110 13.81 -10.64 2.79
N ASP A 111 13.72 -11.91 2.41
CA ASP A 111 12.57 -12.77 2.68
C ASP A 111 12.97 -13.83 3.71
N ARG A 112 12.10 -14.09 4.69
CA ARG A 112 12.29 -15.09 5.74
C ARG A 112 11.00 -15.85 5.99
N GLU A 113 11.16 -17.11 6.39
CA GLU A 113 10.06 -17.96 6.83
C GLU A 113 10.31 -18.41 8.27
N PHE A 114 9.23 -18.45 9.06
CA PHE A 114 9.23 -18.79 10.47
C PHE A 114 8.10 -19.74 10.80
N ASP A 115 8.34 -20.69 11.67
CA ASP A 115 7.27 -21.52 12.28
C ASP A 115 6.43 -20.65 13.24
N ARG A 116 7.04 -19.62 13.83
CA ARG A 116 6.41 -18.66 14.73
C ARG A 116 6.99 -17.27 14.50
N LEU A 117 6.12 -16.28 14.34
CA LEU A 117 6.48 -14.86 14.19
C LEU A 117 5.83 -14.05 15.32
N ASP A 118 6.53 -13.92 16.43
CA ASP A 118 6.16 -13.02 17.53
C ASP A 118 6.85 -11.66 17.40
N TYR A 119 6.46 -10.72 18.27
CA TYR A 119 7.02 -9.38 18.27
C TYR A 119 8.55 -9.36 18.40
N ALA A 120 9.13 -10.18 19.29
CA ALA A 120 10.58 -10.21 19.48
C ALA A 120 11.33 -10.67 18.24
N THR A 121 10.77 -11.63 17.52
CA THR A 121 11.32 -12.10 16.24
C THR A 121 11.20 -11.03 15.16
N LEU A 122 10.03 -10.38 15.05
CA LEU A 122 9.82 -9.28 14.09
C LEU A 122 10.78 -8.12 14.35
N LEU A 123 10.88 -7.66 15.61
CA LEU A 123 11.79 -6.58 16.00
C LEU A 123 13.24 -6.90 15.64
N ARG A 124 13.71 -8.09 15.98
CA ARG A 124 15.08 -8.51 15.66
C ARG A 124 15.37 -8.47 14.17
N GLU A 125 14.47 -9.01 13.33
CA GLU A 125 14.64 -9.00 11.87
C GLU A 125 14.64 -7.58 11.28
N VAL A 126 13.78 -6.70 11.80
CA VAL A 126 13.71 -5.28 11.40
C VAL A 126 14.97 -4.54 11.83
N ASP A 127 15.41 -4.71 13.09
CA ASP A 127 16.64 -4.08 13.61
C ASP A 127 17.88 -4.54 12.84
N ASP A 128 18.04 -5.83 12.64
CA ASP A 128 19.16 -6.40 11.88
C ASP A 128 19.18 -5.89 10.44
N PHE A 129 18.00 -5.71 9.83
CA PHE A 129 17.89 -5.16 8.50
C PHE A 129 18.28 -3.68 8.46
N ILE A 130 17.79 -2.88 9.40
CA ILE A 130 18.14 -1.46 9.54
C ILE A 130 19.64 -1.30 9.85
N ALA A 131 20.19 -2.10 10.75
CA ALA A 131 21.61 -2.05 11.08
C ALA A 131 22.52 -2.35 9.88
N ALA A 132 22.10 -3.30 9.03
CA ALA A 132 22.87 -3.68 7.84
C ALA A 132 22.84 -2.59 6.74
N HIS A 133 21.73 -1.87 6.60
CA HIS A 133 21.51 -0.93 5.48
C HIS A 133 21.43 0.54 5.89
N GLY A 134 21.29 0.84 7.19
CA GLY A 134 21.50 2.15 7.85
C GLY A 134 20.64 3.36 7.42
N ALA A 135 19.96 3.28 6.30
CA ALA A 135 19.44 4.46 5.61
C ALA A 135 17.91 4.68 5.71
N ALA A 136 17.14 3.74 6.27
CA ALA A 136 15.68 3.89 6.34
C ALA A 136 15.26 5.08 7.21
N ALA A 137 14.45 5.99 6.66
CA ALA A 137 13.95 7.17 7.36
C ALA A 137 12.67 6.88 8.16
N ASP A 138 11.82 6.01 7.64
CA ASP A 138 10.56 5.57 8.22
C ASP A 138 10.24 4.11 7.80
N VAL A 139 9.26 3.51 8.45
CA VAL A 139 8.88 2.11 8.25
C VAL A 139 7.37 2.03 7.97
N ALA A 140 6.98 1.30 6.93
CA ALA A 140 5.61 0.85 6.76
C ALA A 140 5.51 -0.64 7.08
N VAL A 141 4.46 -1.02 7.81
CA VAL A 141 4.16 -2.42 8.13
C VAL A 141 2.80 -2.78 7.52
N GLY A 142 2.81 -3.73 6.60
CA GLY A 142 1.61 -4.35 6.03
C GLY A 142 1.27 -5.62 6.79
N THR A 143 0.07 -5.69 7.37
CA THR A 143 -0.38 -6.83 8.19
C THR A 143 -1.64 -7.48 7.62
N PRO A 144 -1.76 -8.82 7.65
CA PRO A 144 -2.96 -9.55 7.24
C PRO A 144 -4.05 -9.49 8.33
N SER A 145 -4.24 -8.35 8.97
CA SER A 145 -5.11 -8.16 10.13
C SER A 145 -5.78 -6.79 10.09
N LEU A 146 -6.75 -6.58 10.97
CA LEU A 146 -7.21 -5.23 11.27
C LEU A 146 -6.09 -4.47 11.97
N ALA A 147 -5.88 -3.22 11.56
CA ALA A 147 -4.84 -2.34 12.10
C ALA A 147 -5.46 -1.05 12.67
N GLU A 148 -6.43 -1.20 13.59
CA GLU A 148 -7.14 -0.07 14.18
C GLU A 148 -6.30 0.62 15.25
N GLY A 149 -6.03 1.91 15.08
CA GLY A 149 -5.26 2.68 16.05
C GLY A 149 -3.82 2.22 16.25
N GLY A 150 -3.22 1.54 15.27
CA GLY A 150 -1.87 1.01 15.38
C GLY A 150 -1.75 -0.33 16.12
N VAL A 151 -2.91 -0.94 16.47
CA VAL A 151 -3.00 -2.23 17.17
C VAL A 151 -3.46 -3.31 16.20
N VAL A 152 -2.88 -4.50 16.32
CA VAL A 152 -3.22 -5.68 15.50
C VAL A 152 -4.43 -6.40 16.09
N HIS A 153 -5.47 -6.63 15.29
CA HIS A 153 -6.68 -7.35 15.69
C HIS A 153 -7.12 -8.34 14.62
N GLU A 154 -7.78 -9.44 15.02
CA GLU A 154 -8.26 -10.51 14.11
C GLU A 154 -7.15 -10.98 13.17
N CYS A 155 -5.98 -11.23 13.72
CA CYS A 155 -4.77 -11.55 12.96
C CYS A 155 -4.70 -13.03 12.60
N ASP A 156 -4.32 -13.33 11.36
CA ASP A 156 -4.01 -14.69 10.92
C ASP A 156 -2.68 -15.21 11.49
N ILE A 157 -1.91 -14.33 12.15
CA ILE A 157 -0.70 -14.66 12.93
C ILE A 157 -1.01 -14.42 14.41
N PRO A 158 -1.48 -15.46 15.14
CA PRO A 158 -1.98 -15.30 16.51
C PRO A 158 -0.97 -14.73 17.49
N GLU A 159 0.32 -14.89 17.20
CA GLU A 159 1.42 -14.41 18.04
C GLU A 159 1.50 -12.88 18.11
N LEU A 160 0.85 -12.18 17.17
CA LEU A 160 0.80 -10.72 17.10
C LEU A 160 -0.56 -10.14 17.51
N GLU A 161 -1.54 -10.98 17.85
CA GLU A 161 -2.88 -10.53 18.26
C GLU A 161 -2.81 -9.62 19.50
N GLY A 162 -3.43 -8.45 19.41
CA GLY A 162 -3.47 -7.45 20.49
C GLY A 162 -2.21 -6.60 20.64
N GLU A 163 -1.17 -6.82 19.83
CA GLU A 163 0.04 -6.01 19.88
C GLU A 163 -0.19 -4.57 19.38
N ALA A 164 0.20 -3.58 20.19
CA ALA A 164 0.27 -2.16 19.80
C ALA A 164 1.49 -1.93 18.88
N LEU A 165 1.45 -2.59 17.70
CA LEU A 165 2.62 -2.81 16.86
C LEU A 165 3.22 -1.49 16.33
N GLU A 166 2.38 -0.52 15.94
CA GLU A 166 2.85 0.77 15.41
C GLU A 166 3.64 1.55 16.46
N GLU A 167 3.09 1.71 17.68
CA GLU A 167 3.71 2.46 18.75
C GLU A 167 4.97 1.77 19.26
N ARG A 168 4.85 0.47 19.54
CA ARG A 168 5.92 -0.31 20.14
C ARG A 168 7.13 -0.44 19.21
N LEU A 169 6.89 -0.78 17.94
CA LEU A 169 7.96 -0.89 16.96
C LEU A 169 8.61 0.48 16.70
N SER A 170 7.79 1.57 16.64
CA SER A 170 8.32 2.92 16.46
C SER A 170 9.26 3.34 17.59
N ALA A 171 8.93 2.97 18.85
CA ALA A 171 9.78 3.24 20.00
C ALA A 171 11.09 2.44 19.95
N ASP A 172 11.00 1.14 19.68
CA ASP A 172 12.16 0.24 19.72
C ASP A 172 13.15 0.51 18.58
N VAL A 173 12.67 0.76 17.34
CA VAL A 173 13.56 1.07 16.21
C VAL A 173 13.94 2.56 16.12
N ALA A 174 13.41 3.42 16.99
CA ALA A 174 13.62 4.87 17.03
C ALA A 174 13.34 5.55 15.68
N ARG A 175 12.29 5.13 14.97
CA ARG A 175 11.86 5.65 13.66
C ARG A 175 10.33 5.69 13.58
N PRO A 176 9.74 6.61 12.80
CA PRO A 176 8.31 6.58 12.54
C PRO A 176 7.90 5.26 11.89
N VAL A 177 6.92 4.58 12.48
CA VAL A 177 6.30 3.38 11.91
C VAL A 177 4.87 3.70 11.51
N HIS A 178 4.37 3.08 10.45
CA HIS A 178 2.98 3.11 10.03
C HIS A 178 2.48 1.70 9.79
N LEU A 179 1.47 1.29 10.54
CA LEU A 179 0.80 0.00 10.42
C LEU A 179 -0.51 0.15 9.64
N GLU A 180 -0.74 -0.68 8.64
CA GLU A 180 -2.01 -0.73 7.90
C GLU A 180 -2.31 -2.16 7.44
N ASN A 181 -3.60 -2.46 7.26
CA ASN A 181 -4.03 -3.73 6.66
C ASN A 181 -3.46 -3.90 5.24
N ASP A 182 -2.93 -5.07 4.95
CA ASP A 182 -2.25 -5.37 3.68
C ASP A 182 -3.18 -5.27 2.46
N MET A 183 -4.45 -5.69 2.61
CA MET A 183 -5.43 -5.57 1.53
C MET A 183 -5.78 -4.11 1.23
N HIS A 184 -5.84 -3.24 2.26
CA HIS A 184 -6.01 -1.80 2.06
C HIS A 184 -4.82 -1.21 1.31
N LEU A 185 -3.60 -1.58 1.69
CA LEU A 185 -2.37 -1.18 1.01
C LEU A 185 -2.34 -1.70 -0.43
N LYS A 186 -2.67 -2.98 -0.66
CA LYS A 186 -2.77 -3.57 -2.00
C LYS A 186 -3.78 -2.83 -2.88
N ALA A 187 -4.97 -2.51 -2.36
CA ALA A 187 -5.99 -1.77 -3.11
C ALA A 187 -5.53 -0.35 -3.46
N TYR A 188 -4.93 0.36 -2.51
CA TYR A 188 -4.38 1.70 -2.73
C TYR A 188 -3.26 1.69 -3.78
N GLY A 189 -2.30 0.79 -3.65
CA GLY A 189 -1.20 0.66 -4.62
C GLY A 189 -1.68 0.22 -6.01
N TYR A 190 -2.62 -0.73 -6.08
CA TYR A 190 -3.21 -1.18 -7.34
C TYR A 190 -3.85 -0.04 -8.12
N PHE A 191 -4.63 0.81 -7.43
CA PHE A 191 -5.23 2.00 -8.03
C PHE A 191 -4.17 2.90 -8.69
N HIS A 192 -3.07 3.16 -7.99
CA HIS A 192 -2.01 4.02 -8.50
C HIS A 192 -1.21 3.41 -9.65
N LEU A 193 -0.93 2.10 -9.60
CA LEU A 193 -0.22 1.41 -10.66
C LEU A 193 -1.03 1.32 -11.95
N ARG A 194 -2.35 1.20 -11.85
CA ARG A 194 -3.25 1.08 -13.02
C ARG A 194 -3.73 2.42 -13.59
N GLY A 195 -3.51 3.52 -12.88
CA GLY A 195 -3.96 4.85 -13.31
C GLY A 195 -5.48 4.97 -13.45
N ARG A 196 -6.26 4.18 -12.70
CA ARG A 196 -7.74 4.20 -12.70
C ARG A 196 -8.22 5.33 -11.79
N THR A 197 -8.94 6.30 -12.34
CA THR A 197 -9.34 7.50 -11.61
C THR A 197 -10.79 7.46 -11.10
N ASP A 198 -11.72 6.84 -11.83
CA ASP A 198 -13.16 6.89 -11.55
C ASP A 198 -13.82 5.55 -11.26
N ASP A 199 -13.13 4.44 -11.50
CA ASP A 199 -13.65 3.10 -11.27
C ASP A 199 -13.74 2.76 -9.77
N VAL A 200 -14.78 2.04 -9.39
CA VAL A 200 -14.85 1.31 -8.12
C VAL A 200 -14.23 -0.06 -8.36
N VAL A 201 -13.09 -0.35 -7.77
CA VAL A 201 -12.38 -1.63 -7.93
C VAL A 201 -12.23 -2.30 -6.59
N THR A 202 -12.59 -3.59 -6.54
CA THR A 202 -12.40 -4.44 -5.36
C THR A 202 -11.27 -5.44 -5.63
N LEU A 203 -10.28 -5.50 -4.75
CA LEU A 203 -9.32 -6.60 -4.69
C LEU A 203 -9.86 -7.66 -3.74
N ALA A 204 -9.69 -8.93 -4.07
CA ALA A 204 -10.17 -10.05 -3.27
C ALA A 204 -9.06 -11.11 -3.17
N ASN A 205 -8.60 -11.39 -1.95
CA ASN A 205 -7.61 -12.42 -1.65
C ASN A 205 -8.31 -13.64 -1.06
N PHE A 206 -8.11 -14.79 -1.69
CA PHE A 206 -8.64 -16.09 -1.27
C PHE A 206 -7.48 -17.08 -1.09
N PRO A 207 -6.76 -17.04 0.02
CA PRO A 207 -5.81 -18.09 0.35
C PRO A 207 -6.53 -19.36 0.84
N GLU A 208 -5.91 -20.53 0.67
CA GLU A 208 -6.42 -21.77 1.25
C GLU A 208 -6.20 -21.79 2.76
N HIS A 209 -7.21 -22.26 3.52
CA HIS A 209 -7.15 -22.38 4.98
C HIS A 209 -6.89 -21.08 5.76
N VAL A 210 -7.09 -19.93 5.12
CA VAL A 210 -7.00 -18.60 5.73
C VAL A 210 -8.29 -17.83 5.40
N LEU A 211 -8.74 -16.95 6.29
CA LEU A 211 -9.95 -16.17 6.03
C LEU A 211 -9.74 -15.22 4.85
N PRO A 212 -10.66 -15.23 3.87
CA PRO A 212 -10.56 -14.33 2.73
C PRO A 212 -10.86 -12.89 3.12
N GLY A 213 -10.17 -11.96 2.46
CA GLY A 213 -10.36 -10.54 2.64
C GLY A 213 -10.55 -9.83 1.31
N THR A 214 -11.22 -8.67 1.37
CA THR A 214 -11.32 -7.75 0.24
C THR A 214 -10.93 -6.34 0.65
N ALA A 215 -10.53 -5.54 -0.32
CA ALA A 215 -10.45 -4.10 -0.14
C ALA A 215 -10.96 -3.40 -1.40
N THR A 216 -11.75 -2.37 -1.23
CA THR A 216 -12.31 -1.59 -2.33
C THR A 216 -11.69 -0.21 -2.36
N VAL A 217 -11.27 0.21 -3.55
CA VAL A 217 -10.80 1.57 -3.80
C VAL A 217 -11.69 2.28 -4.80
N HIS A 218 -12.02 3.53 -4.48
CA HIS A 218 -12.75 4.44 -5.35
C HIS A 218 -12.09 5.82 -5.35
N ARG A 219 -11.68 6.29 -6.53
CA ARG A 219 -11.02 7.61 -6.69
C ARG A 219 -9.81 7.80 -5.76
N GLY A 220 -9.01 6.75 -5.58
CA GLY A 220 -7.84 6.77 -4.72
C GLY A 220 -8.13 6.65 -3.21
N MET A 221 -9.38 6.57 -2.80
CA MET A 221 -9.76 6.33 -1.42
C MET A 221 -10.11 4.88 -1.20
N VAL A 222 -9.47 4.24 -0.23
CA VAL A 222 -9.82 2.88 0.21
C VAL A 222 -11.01 2.96 1.15
N ILE A 223 -12.01 2.13 0.90
CA ILE A 223 -13.20 2.03 1.77
C ILE A 223 -12.84 1.15 2.96
N THR A 224 -12.50 1.74 4.07
CA THR A 224 -12.07 1.03 5.29
C THR A 224 -13.20 0.83 6.30
N GLY A 225 -14.30 1.59 6.17
CA GLY A 225 -15.36 1.63 7.19
C GLY A 225 -14.97 2.41 8.44
N ALA A 226 -15.84 2.42 9.43
CA ALA A 226 -15.65 3.21 10.65
C ALA A 226 -14.51 2.70 11.54
N ARG A 227 -14.23 1.39 11.52
CA ARG A 227 -13.26 0.71 12.38
C ARG A 227 -12.34 -0.24 11.59
N GLN A 228 -11.98 0.12 10.36
CA GLN A 228 -11.12 -0.65 9.47
C GLN A 228 -11.65 -2.04 9.09
N PHE A 229 -12.93 -2.34 9.38
CA PHE A 229 -13.54 -3.67 9.24
C PHE A 229 -14.14 -3.95 7.85
N ALA A 230 -14.21 -2.97 6.97
CA ALA A 230 -14.79 -3.17 5.65
C ALA A 230 -13.96 -4.16 4.81
N GLY A 231 -14.65 -5.12 4.20
CA GLY A 231 -13.99 -6.12 3.34
C GLY A 231 -13.62 -7.43 4.02
N MET A 232 -13.91 -7.62 5.29
CA MET A 232 -13.64 -8.83 6.06
C MET A 232 -14.61 -9.96 5.68
N LEU A 233 -14.43 -10.60 4.51
CA LEU A 233 -15.34 -11.64 3.97
C LEU A 233 -15.49 -12.85 4.88
N GLY A 234 -14.47 -13.17 5.66
CA GLY A 234 -14.53 -14.28 6.63
C GLY A 234 -15.58 -14.11 7.72
N PHE A 235 -16.18 -12.92 7.85
CA PHE A 235 -17.26 -12.62 8.82
C PHE A 235 -18.64 -12.55 8.18
N LEU A 236 -18.78 -12.91 6.90
CA LEU A 236 -20.10 -13.01 6.29
C LEU A 236 -20.96 -14.06 7.00
N PRO A 237 -22.27 -13.81 7.16
CA PRO A 237 -23.19 -14.72 7.86
C PRO A 237 -23.56 -15.93 6.96
N LEU A 238 -22.60 -16.82 6.74
CA LEU A 238 -22.73 -17.98 5.85
C LEU A 238 -23.40 -19.19 6.51
N GLY A 239 -23.86 -19.07 7.77
CA GLY A 239 -24.48 -20.15 8.50
C GLY A 239 -23.51 -21.24 8.98
N MET A 240 -22.22 -20.95 9.05
CA MET A 240 -21.17 -21.85 9.52
C MET A 240 -20.22 -21.12 10.48
N GLY A 241 -19.58 -21.88 11.38
CA GLY A 241 -18.56 -21.36 12.29
C GLY A 241 -17.21 -21.12 11.59
N ARG A 242 -16.29 -20.39 12.29
CA ARG A 242 -14.97 -20.03 11.75
C ARG A 242 -14.15 -21.27 11.32
N ASP A 243 -14.08 -22.29 12.17
CA ASP A 243 -13.30 -23.51 11.89
C ASP A 243 -13.89 -24.29 10.70
N GLU A 244 -15.22 -24.38 10.60
CA GLU A 244 -15.90 -24.98 9.46
C GLU A 244 -15.63 -24.19 8.17
N LEU A 245 -15.66 -22.86 8.24
CA LEU A 245 -15.33 -21.98 7.10
C LEU A 245 -13.90 -22.23 6.63
N LEU A 246 -12.93 -22.21 7.54
CA LEU A 246 -11.51 -22.47 7.24
C LEU A 246 -11.29 -23.84 6.60
N GLY A 247 -11.97 -24.88 7.10
CA GLY A 247 -11.90 -26.22 6.52
C GLY A 247 -12.53 -26.34 5.14
N ARG A 248 -13.46 -25.43 4.77
CA ARG A 248 -14.09 -25.38 3.44
C ARG A 248 -13.35 -24.50 2.44
N LEU A 249 -12.39 -23.70 2.88
CA LEU A 249 -11.55 -22.85 2.02
C LEU A 249 -10.38 -23.67 1.45
N GLU A 250 -10.71 -24.76 0.78
CA GLU A 250 -9.78 -25.63 0.06
C GLU A 250 -10.36 -26.07 -1.27
N ARG A 251 -9.51 -26.44 -2.21
CA ARG A 251 -9.96 -26.90 -3.53
C ARG A 251 -10.43 -28.36 -3.47
N PRO A 252 -11.44 -28.72 -4.33
CA PRO A 252 -12.14 -27.86 -5.31
C PRO A 252 -13.34 -27.10 -4.72
N GLY A 253 -13.91 -27.53 -3.60
CA GLY A 253 -15.17 -27.02 -3.05
C GLY A 253 -15.14 -25.54 -2.65
N GLY A 254 -13.98 -25.04 -2.24
CA GLY A 254 -13.76 -23.64 -1.85
C GLY A 254 -14.01 -22.63 -2.97
N VAL A 255 -13.87 -23.02 -4.25
CA VAL A 255 -14.15 -22.15 -5.40
C VAL A 255 -15.62 -21.71 -5.42
N THR A 256 -16.54 -22.63 -5.18
CA THR A 256 -17.98 -22.32 -5.10
C THR A 256 -18.27 -21.39 -3.93
N LEU A 257 -17.64 -21.61 -2.78
CA LEU A 257 -17.77 -20.74 -1.60
C LEU A 257 -17.24 -19.33 -1.87
N ALA A 258 -16.06 -19.22 -2.49
CA ALA A 258 -15.50 -17.94 -2.92
C ALA A 258 -16.43 -17.20 -3.88
N GLY A 259 -17.03 -17.90 -4.83
CA GLY A 259 -18.03 -17.32 -5.75
C GLY A 259 -19.22 -16.69 -5.02
N ARG A 260 -19.77 -17.37 -3.99
CA ARG A 260 -20.87 -16.84 -3.16
C ARG A 260 -20.45 -15.61 -2.34
N MET A 261 -19.25 -15.65 -1.76
CA MET A 261 -18.71 -14.50 -1.03
C MET A 261 -18.49 -13.29 -1.95
N LEU A 262 -17.98 -13.52 -3.16
CA LEU A 262 -17.80 -12.48 -4.17
C LEU A 262 -19.12 -11.91 -4.67
N ALA A 263 -20.16 -12.76 -4.81
CA ALA A 263 -21.51 -12.30 -5.14
C ALA A 263 -22.04 -11.35 -4.06
N ALA A 264 -21.87 -11.70 -2.76
CA ALA A 264 -22.26 -10.82 -1.66
C ALA A 264 -21.51 -9.49 -1.70
N ALA A 265 -20.20 -9.51 -1.87
CA ALA A 265 -19.39 -8.29 -1.99
C ALA A 265 -19.82 -7.45 -3.20
N ALA A 266 -20.08 -8.08 -4.34
CA ALA A 266 -20.51 -7.40 -5.56
C ALA A 266 -21.86 -6.69 -5.39
N VAL A 267 -22.81 -7.29 -4.67
CA VAL A 267 -24.12 -6.66 -4.40
C VAL A 267 -24.00 -5.46 -3.46
N VAL A 268 -23.13 -5.55 -2.43
CA VAL A 268 -23.00 -4.49 -1.41
C VAL A 268 -22.22 -3.30 -1.95
N VAL A 269 -21.14 -3.57 -2.71
CA VAL A 269 -20.20 -2.53 -3.19
C VAL A 269 -20.51 -2.05 -4.60
N ASN A 270 -21.07 -2.94 -5.45
CA ASN A 270 -21.28 -2.73 -6.88
C ASN A 270 -20.01 -2.24 -7.62
N PRO A 271 -18.89 -2.98 -7.56
CA PRO A 271 -17.67 -2.58 -8.21
C PRO A 271 -17.74 -2.79 -9.73
N SER A 272 -17.00 -1.99 -10.50
CA SER A 272 -16.83 -2.19 -11.95
C SER A 272 -15.95 -3.40 -12.28
N ALA A 273 -15.03 -3.73 -11.37
CA ALA A 273 -14.16 -4.89 -11.47
C ALA A 273 -13.82 -5.47 -10.10
N ILE A 274 -13.71 -6.81 -10.04
CA ILE A 274 -13.12 -7.53 -8.91
C ILE A 274 -11.84 -8.21 -9.40
N VAL A 275 -10.73 -7.95 -8.74
CA VAL A 275 -9.43 -8.55 -9.02
C VAL A 275 -9.18 -9.64 -7.98
N CYS A 276 -9.26 -10.89 -8.40
CA CYS A 276 -9.07 -12.06 -7.54
C CYS A 276 -7.58 -12.44 -7.47
N THR A 277 -7.15 -12.89 -6.30
CA THR A 277 -5.83 -13.45 -6.03
C THR A 277 -5.91 -14.49 -4.92
N GLY A 278 -4.80 -15.12 -4.57
CA GLY A 278 -4.69 -16.15 -3.53
C GLY A 278 -4.59 -17.56 -4.09
N SER A 279 -4.22 -18.51 -3.23
CA SER A 279 -3.96 -19.91 -3.63
C SER A 279 -5.23 -20.70 -3.98
N LEU A 280 -6.38 -20.32 -3.41
CA LEU A 280 -7.67 -21.00 -3.61
C LEU A 280 -8.21 -20.79 -5.03
N LEU A 281 -8.06 -19.61 -5.62
CA LEU A 281 -8.57 -19.28 -6.94
C LEU A 281 -7.45 -19.31 -7.99
N GLN A 282 -7.78 -19.82 -9.16
CA GLN A 282 -6.93 -19.86 -10.35
C GLN A 282 -7.60 -19.12 -11.52
N PRO A 283 -6.86 -18.69 -12.56
CA PRO A 283 -7.46 -18.03 -13.70
C PRO A 283 -8.62 -18.79 -14.36
N GLY A 284 -8.55 -20.13 -14.37
CA GLY A 284 -9.59 -20.99 -14.94
C GLY A 284 -10.91 -21.00 -14.17
N ASP A 285 -10.87 -20.66 -12.86
CA ASP A 285 -12.05 -20.67 -11.99
C ASP A 285 -12.96 -19.46 -12.18
N LEU A 286 -12.46 -18.39 -12.82
CA LEU A 286 -13.21 -17.13 -12.97
C LEU A 286 -14.53 -17.32 -13.74
N ALA A 287 -14.59 -18.26 -14.65
CA ALA A 287 -15.81 -18.58 -15.39
C ALA A 287 -16.88 -19.19 -14.46
N GLU A 288 -16.49 -20.12 -13.58
CA GLU A 288 -17.36 -20.71 -12.56
C GLU A 288 -17.81 -19.64 -11.56
N VAL A 289 -16.89 -18.87 -11.00
CA VAL A 289 -17.18 -17.77 -10.09
C VAL A 289 -18.17 -16.77 -10.71
N ARG A 290 -17.99 -16.41 -11.99
CA ARG A 290 -18.92 -15.56 -12.72
C ARG A 290 -20.30 -16.17 -12.86
N SER A 291 -20.37 -17.48 -13.12
CA SER A 291 -21.65 -18.21 -13.20
C SER A 291 -22.40 -18.16 -11.87
N ILE A 292 -21.69 -18.40 -10.76
CA ILE A 292 -22.26 -18.33 -9.40
C ILE A 292 -22.78 -16.92 -9.10
N CYS A 293 -22.01 -15.88 -9.42
CA CYS A 293 -22.48 -14.51 -9.26
C CYS A 293 -23.74 -14.23 -10.09
N ALA A 294 -23.84 -14.79 -11.30
CA ALA A 294 -24.98 -14.61 -12.19
C ALA A 294 -26.27 -15.33 -11.74
N GLU A 295 -26.21 -16.24 -10.76
CA GLU A 295 -27.39 -16.87 -10.15
C GLU A 295 -28.26 -15.83 -9.41
N THR A 296 -27.63 -14.79 -8.84
CA THR A 296 -28.32 -13.80 -8.01
C THR A 296 -28.23 -12.38 -8.55
N ILE A 297 -27.17 -12.04 -9.31
CA ILE A 297 -26.92 -10.71 -9.82
C ILE A 297 -27.35 -10.62 -11.29
N PRO A 298 -28.26 -9.69 -11.67
CA PRO A 298 -28.61 -9.50 -13.06
C PRO A 298 -27.38 -9.17 -13.92
N ARG A 299 -27.32 -9.74 -15.12
CA ARG A 299 -26.14 -9.68 -16.00
C ARG A 299 -25.58 -8.28 -16.23
N ALA A 300 -26.45 -7.27 -16.27
CA ALA A 300 -26.06 -5.88 -16.49
C ALA A 300 -25.24 -5.29 -15.33
N TYR A 301 -25.28 -5.89 -14.14
CA TYR A 301 -24.60 -5.42 -12.92
C TYR A 301 -23.45 -6.33 -12.49
N LEU A 302 -23.17 -7.38 -13.25
CA LEU A 302 -22.02 -8.24 -12.94
C LEU A 302 -20.71 -7.49 -13.14
N PRO A 303 -19.82 -7.49 -12.13
CA PRO A 303 -18.49 -6.90 -12.29
C PRO A 303 -17.64 -7.70 -13.30
N ARG A 304 -16.64 -7.06 -13.87
CA ARG A 304 -15.57 -7.81 -14.55
C ARG A 304 -14.75 -8.54 -13.51
N LEU A 305 -14.51 -9.83 -13.74
CA LEU A 305 -13.60 -10.61 -12.91
C LEU A 305 -12.23 -10.65 -13.60
N GLU A 306 -11.21 -10.27 -12.87
CA GLU A 306 -9.82 -10.27 -13.30
C GLU A 306 -9.02 -11.15 -12.32
N TYR A 307 -7.92 -11.75 -12.79
CA TYR A 307 -7.02 -12.51 -11.93
C TYR A 307 -5.65 -11.83 -11.88
N ALA A 308 -5.09 -11.76 -10.68
CA ALA A 308 -3.71 -11.32 -10.45
C ALA A 308 -2.95 -12.45 -9.74
N ALA A 309 -1.90 -12.96 -10.38
CA ALA A 309 -1.06 -14.01 -9.79
C ALA A 309 -0.33 -13.54 -8.52
N SER A 310 -0.03 -12.24 -8.43
CA SER A 310 0.54 -11.59 -7.24
C SER A 310 0.07 -10.15 -7.17
N LEU A 311 -0.07 -9.64 -5.95
CA LEU A 311 -0.30 -8.24 -5.61
C LEU A 311 0.91 -7.59 -4.89
N ASP A 312 2.09 -8.22 -4.90
CA ASP A 312 3.29 -7.73 -4.20
C ASP A 312 3.71 -6.33 -4.68
N ALA A 313 3.66 -6.10 -6.00
CA ALA A 313 3.94 -4.77 -6.56
C ALA A 313 2.91 -3.72 -6.08
N ALA A 314 1.65 -4.11 -5.95
CA ALA A 314 0.60 -3.23 -5.44
C ALA A 314 0.78 -2.97 -3.94
N LEU A 315 1.14 -4.00 -3.16
CA LEU A 315 1.45 -3.85 -1.73
C LEU A 315 2.61 -2.87 -1.53
N ARG A 316 3.72 -3.08 -2.23
CA ARG A 316 4.89 -2.18 -2.17
C ARG A 316 4.54 -0.74 -2.52
N GLU A 317 3.82 -0.53 -3.62
CA GLU A 317 3.40 0.81 -4.04
C GLU A 317 2.46 1.45 -3.02
N GLY A 318 1.53 0.69 -2.44
CA GLY A 318 0.63 1.15 -1.40
C GLY A 318 1.38 1.61 -0.15
N MET A 319 2.28 0.78 0.37
CA MET A 319 3.12 1.08 1.54
C MET A 319 3.98 2.33 1.29
N ARG A 320 4.67 2.38 0.15
CA ARG A 320 5.49 3.52 -0.24
C ARG A 320 4.68 4.81 -0.28
N ARG A 321 3.52 4.81 -0.93
CA ARG A 321 2.67 6.00 -1.04
C ARG A 321 2.13 6.45 0.30
N ARG A 322 1.72 5.52 1.17
CA ARG A 322 1.27 5.88 2.51
C ARG A 322 2.36 6.61 3.31
N LEU A 323 3.61 6.15 3.24
CA LEU A 323 4.72 6.87 3.86
C LEU A 323 4.95 8.25 3.25
N LEU A 324 4.92 8.37 1.91
CA LEU A 324 5.06 9.67 1.25
C LEU A 324 3.92 10.63 1.58
N ASP A 325 2.67 10.14 1.65
CA ASP A 325 1.52 10.94 2.07
C ASP A 325 1.66 11.43 3.52
N ARG A 326 2.17 10.57 4.41
CA ARG A 326 2.46 10.94 5.82
C ARG A 326 3.59 11.97 5.90
N ARG A 327 4.67 11.80 5.15
CA ARG A 327 5.76 12.81 5.05
C ARG A 327 5.21 14.16 4.58
N ALA A 328 4.37 14.16 3.54
CA ALA A 328 3.72 15.38 3.05
C ALA A 328 2.80 16.01 4.10
N ALA A 329 2.02 15.20 4.83
CA ALA A 329 1.10 15.67 5.88
C ALA A 329 1.84 16.24 7.10
N ILE A 330 2.93 15.62 7.55
CA ILE A 330 3.78 16.11 8.65
C ILE A 330 4.42 17.46 8.27
N GLN A 331 4.90 17.57 7.03
CA GLN A 331 5.42 18.83 6.51
C GLN A 331 4.33 19.90 6.36
N GLY A 332 3.05 19.51 6.25
CA GLY A 332 1.88 20.40 6.19
C GLY A 332 1.29 20.79 7.55
N LYS A 333 1.46 19.97 8.60
CA LYS A 333 0.96 20.19 9.96
C LYS A 333 2.15 20.56 10.86
N GLY A 334 2.50 21.80 10.97
CA GLY A 334 3.44 22.24 11.99
C GLY A 334 2.71 22.73 13.23
N ASN A 335 3.16 22.30 14.39
CA ASN A 335 2.69 22.67 15.74
C ASN A 335 2.36 24.15 15.93
#